data_4da345618c33ccdfcf5647c82a4b984a
#
_entry.id   4da345618c33ccdfcf5647c82a4b984a
#
_cell.length_a   1.000
_cell.length_b   1.000
_cell.length_c   1.000
_cell.angle_alpha   90.00
_cell.angle_beta   90.00
_cell.angle_gamma   90.00
#
_symmetry.space_group_name_H-M   'P 1'
#
loop_
_entity.id
_entity.type
_entity.pdbx_description
1 polymer ?
#
loop_
_entity_poly.entity_id
_entity_poly.type
_entity_poly.pdbx_seq_one_letter_code
_entity_poly.pdbx_strand_id
1 'polypeptide(L)'
;MSTSALPAFLPRASVIQYPVCVDRANIVIIGGGVVGCAVARTVSRRWSDVFLVEQMPKFGMGASTRNSGVIHSGIYYPPGSLKARLCVAGNRMLYEFCATHNILHRKCGKLVVGHDEKQQAELEHLAANGRANGVVGMRMVDRAAVRAREPYIDAAFALEVPSTGIISAEDLIKTLARMATEQGASLLTRARVVRLDPRADSVAVTLIEGDNEDGAQRSEETIEARCVINCAGLYADEIAAMLGNHQHRIYPVRGEYCELVRAKSYLINNLVYPLPHADGLSLGVHLTRTLWDTVLVGPTADYVAEKNDYERNRLPVEEFVRRAKSLLPEIEAADLQLAYSGIRAKLVPPGHAGIADFVIERDANVPHAIQLIGIESPGLTSSLAIADHVVSLAAEILS
;
A
#
# COMPACT_ATOMS: atom_id res chain seq x y z
N MET A 1 22.62 17.35 58.66
CA MET A 1 21.68 16.26 58.48
C MET A 1 20.42 16.87 57.86
N SER A 2 20.30 16.78 56.57
CA SER A 2 19.11 17.28 55.86
C SER A 2 18.72 16.20 54.83
N THR A 3 17.64 15.53 55.12
CA THR A 3 17.06 14.48 54.27
C THR A 3 16.16 15.13 53.22
N SER A 4 16.60 15.14 51.97
CA SER A 4 15.77 15.56 50.83
C SER A 4 14.82 14.43 50.44
N ALA A 5 13.53 14.68 50.58
CA ALA A 5 12.46 13.82 50.10
C ALA A 5 12.35 13.87 48.56
N LEU A 6 12.27 12.71 47.91
CA LEU A 6 11.95 12.57 46.49
C LEU A 6 10.50 12.98 46.23
N PRO A 7 10.18 13.62 45.10
CA PRO A 7 8.79 13.98 44.78
C PRO A 7 7.95 12.76 44.38
N ALA A 8 6.70 12.79 44.81
CA ALA A 8 5.69 11.80 44.62
C ALA A 8 5.38 11.54 43.14
N PHE A 9 5.14 10.28 42.81
CA PHE A 9 4.63 9.78 41.55
C PHE A 9 3.35 10.52 41.11
N LEU A 10 3.37 11.04 39.89
CA LEU A 10 2.15 11.49 39.21
C LEU A 10 1.24 10.29 38.97
N PRO A 11 -0.08 10.44 39.15
CA PRO A 11 -1.02 9.35 38.91
C PRO A 11 -1.02 8.97 37.42
N ARG A 12 -0.94 7.67 37.13
CA ARG A 12 -1.13 7.10 35.81
C ARG A 12 -2.45 7.63 35.25
N ALA A 13 -2.41 8.21 34.03
CA ALA A 13 -3.61 8.56 33.29
C ALA A 13 -4.51 7.31 33.21
N SER A 14 -5.67 7.41 33.79
CA SER A 14 -6.72 6.41 33.68
C SER A 14 -7.07 6.27 32.20
N VAL A 15 -6.77 5.13 31.62
CA VAL A 15 -7.34 4.70 30.35
C VAL A 15 -8.85 4.69 30.57
N ILE A 16 -9.56 5.60 29.92
CA ILE A 16 -11.01 5.60 29.93
C ILE A 16 -11.42 4.36 29.11
N GLN A 17 -11.71 3.28 29.82
CA GLN A 17 -12.34 2.11 29.27
C GLN A 17 -13.80 2.46 29.01
N TYR A 18 -14.11 2.80 27.77
CA TYR A 18 -15.50 2.83 27.33
C TYR A 18 -15.95 1.38 27.11
N PRO A 19 -16.98 0.89 27.82
CA PRO A 19 -17.61 -0.36 27.45
C PRO A 19 -18.39 -0.08 26.15
N VAL A 20 -17.79 -0.36 25.00
CA VAL A 20 -18.48 -0.29 23.72
C VAL A 20 -19.26 -1.59 23.57
N CYS A 21 -20.39 -1.70 24.26
CA CYS A 21 -21.44 -2.62 23.87
C CYS A 21 -22.16 -2.00 22.66
N VAL A 22 -21.55 -2.07 21.48
CA VAL A 22 -22.23 -1.67 20.24
C VAL A 22 -22.85 -2.91 19.67
N ASP A 23 -24.12 -3.12 19.97
CA ASP A 23 -24.89 -4.24 19.48
C ASP A 23 -25.05 -4.20 17.94
N ARG A 24 -24.95 -3.01 17.31
CA ARG A 24 -25.17 -2.83 15.86
C ARG A 24 -24.30 -1.73 15.25
N ALA A 25 -23.81 -2.00 14.02
CA ALA A 25 -23.09 -1.04 13.17
C ALA A 25 -23.72 -0.98 11.77
N ASN A 26 -23.67 0.16 11.12
CA ASN A 26 -23.98 0.24 9.70
C ASN A 26 -22.85 -0.39 8.88
N ILE A 27 -21.60 -0.07 9.20
CA ILE A 27 -20.44 -0.57 8.45
C ILE A 27 -19.33 -0.96 9.42
N VAL A 28 -18.76 -2.16 9.22
CA VAL A 28 -17.49 -2.58 9.82
C VAL A 28 -16.46 -2.77 8.72
N ILE A 29 -15.35 -2.03 8.79
CA ILE A 29 -14.21 -2.11 7.88
C ILE A 29 -13.11 -2.88 8.57
N ILE A 30 -12.60 -3.96 7.93
CA ILE A 30 -11.57 -4.82 8.48
C ILE A 30 -10.23 -4.52 7.82
N GLY A 31 -9.28 -4.00 8.60
CA GLY A 31 -7.92 -3.65 8.17
C GLY A 31 -7.68 -2.15 8.03
N GLY A 32 -6.82 -1.61 8.88
CA GLY A 32 -6.47 -0.18 8.99
C GLY A 32 -5.26 0.23 8.14
N GLY A 33 -5.08 -0.38 6.96
CA GLY A 33 -4.14 0.10 5.95
C GLY A 33 -4.65 1.37 5.26
N VAL A 34 -3.87 1.89 4.29
CA VAL A 34 -4.23 3.10 3.55
C VAL A 34 -5.60 2.99 2.87
N VAL A 35 -5.95 1.80 2.36
CA VAL A 35 -7.24 1.57 1.70
C VAL A 35 -8.36 1.59 2.74
N GLY A 36 -8.24 0.87 3.86
CA GLY A 36 -9.25 0.88 4.90
C GLY A 36 -9.47 2.26 5.52
N CYS A 37 -8.41 3.03 5.75
CA CYS A 37 -8.51 4.42 6.21
C CYS A 37 -9.19 5.34 5.17
N ALA A 38 -8.91 5.15 3.87
CA ALA A 38 -9.57 5.90 2.81
C ALA A 38 -11.05 5.54 2.70
N VAL A 39 -11.39 4.25 2.80
CA VAL A 39 -12.78 3.76 2.83
C VAL A 39 -13.50 4.33 4.06
N ALA A 40 -12.93 4.21 5.26
CA ALA A 40 -13.53 4.72 6.49
C ALA A 40 -13.86 6.21 6.38
N ARG A 41 -12.89 7.03 5.94
CA ARG A 41 -13.09 8.47 5.70
C ARG A 41 -14.21 8.74 4.69
N THR A 42 -14.36 7.91 3.67
CA THR A 42 -15.31 8.20 2.60
C THR A 42 -16.73 7.74 2.96
N VAL A 43 -16.89 6.56 3.58
CA VAL A 43 -18.20 6.04 3.99
C VAL A 43 -18.78 6.82 5.17
N SER A 44 -17.94 7.30 6.12
CA SER A 44 -18.39 8.07 7.29
C SER A 44 -18.98 9.45 6.94
N ARG A 45 -18.78 9.91 5.71
CA ARG A 45 -19.45 11.11 5.20
C ARG A 45 -20.93 10.87 4.88
N ARG A 46 -21.33 9.62 4.75
CA ARG A 46 -22.66 9.21 4.28
C ARG A 46 -23.42 8.38 5.31
N TRP A 47 -22.73 7.60 6.12
CA TRP A 47 -23.33 6.72 7.13
C TRP A 47 -22.73 6.95 8.50
N SER A 48 -23.55 6.88 9.55
CA SER A 48 -23.13 6.80 10.96
C SER A 48 -22.75 5.37 11.33
N ASP A 49 -22.31 5.17 12.55
CA ASP A 49 -21.99 3.85 13.14
C ASP A 49 -21.05 3.04 12.26
N VAL A 50 -19.96 3.70 11.84
CA VAL A 50 -18.87 3.12 11.05
C VAL A 50 -17.73 2.77 11.97
N PHE A 51 -17.28 1.51 11.90
CA PHE A 51 -16.12 1.02 12.62
C PHE A 51 -14.99 0.65 11.66
N LEU A 52 -13.77 1.05 11.99
CA LEU A 52 -12.53 0.58 11.35
C LEU A 52 -11.72 -0.22 12.36
N VAL A 53 -11.51 -1.50 12.07
CA VAL A 53 -10.84 -2.45 12.96
C VAL A 53 -9.46 -2.79 12.41
N GLU A 54 -8.41 -2.61 13.23
CA GLU A 54 -7.02 -2.93 12.90
C GLU A 54 -6.39 -3.81 13.99
N GLN A 55 -5.79 -4.92 13.59
CA GLN A 55 -5.14 -5.85 14.51
C GLN A 55 -3.83 -5.32 15.11
N MET A 56 -3.13 -4.45 14.37
CA MET A 56 -1.86 -3.87 14.78
C MET A 56 -2.06 -2.68 15.74
N PRO A 57 -1.04 -2.30 16.54
CA PRO A 57 -1.16 -1.18 17.48
C PRO A 57 -1.30 0.20 16.83
N LYS A 58 -1.05 0.31 15.52
CA LYS A 58 -1.19 1.55 14.74
C LYS A 58 -1.70 1.24 13.35
N PHE A 59 -2.40 2.20 12.75
CA PHE A 59 -2.80 2.13 11.35
C PHE A 59 -1.59 2.15 10.42
N GLY A 60 -1.68 1.41 9.30
CA GLY A 60 -0.69 1.40 8.24
C GLY A 60 0.55 0.54 8.46
N MET A 61 0.68 -0.19 9.55
CA MET A 61 1.89 -0.99 9.89
C MET A 61 2.17 -2.16 8.93
N GLY A 62 1.20 -2.56 8.10
CA GLY A 62 1.38 -3.56 7.06
C GLY A 62 2.04 -3.00 5.79
N ALA A 63 1.59 -3.44 4.63
CA ALA A 63 2.14 -3.04 3.32
C ALA A 63 2.08 -1.52 3.05
N SER A 64 1.19 -0.80 3.73
CA SER A 64 0.90 0.62 3.46
C SER A 64 2.05 1.57 3.76
N THR A 65 2.93 1.28 4.74
CA THR A 65 4.13 2.06 5.06
C THR A 65 5.43 1.32 4.74
N ARG A 66 5.33 0.06 4.26
CA ARG A 66 6.49 -0.76 3.87
C ARG A 66 6.62 -0.81 2.34
N ASN A 67 6.66 0.36 1.71
CA ASN A 67 6.78 0.53 0.25
C ASN A 67 7.61 1.80 -0.06
N SER A 68 7.91 2.04 -1.33
CA SER A 68 8.74 3.17 -1.76
C SER A 68 8.00 4.53 -1.82
N GLY A 69 6.75 4.61 -1.39
CA GLY A 69 5.98 5.86 -1.36
C GLY A 69 5.69 6.47 -2.74
N VAL A 70 5.66 5.66 -3.80
CA VAL A 70 5.50 6.17 -5.17
C VAL A 70 4.03 6.40 -5.52
N ILE A 71 3.72 7.60 -6.01
CA ILE A 71 2.46 7.91 -6.71
C ILE A 71 2.63 7.46 -8.15
N HIS A 72 2.07 6.29 -8.50
CA HIS A 72 2.15 5.70 -9.83
C HIS A 72 1.28 6.43 -10.85
N SER A 73 1.68 6.38 -12.13
CA SER A 73 0.95 7.01 -13.23
C SER A 73 -0.13 6.13 -13.88
N GLY A 74 0.00 4.79 -13.78
CA GLY A 74 -0.90 3.83 -14.45
C GLY A 74 -0.39 3.26 -15.77
N ILE A 75 0.89 3.47 -16.14
CA ILE A 75 1.45 3.04 -17.44
C ILE A 75 1.60 1.52 -17.61
N TYR A 76 1.67 0.75 -16.52
CA TYR A 76 2.02 -0.67 -16.56
C TYR A 76 0.83 -1.63 -16.65
N TYR A 77 -0.37 -1.15 -16.35
CA TYR A 77 -1.54 -2.02 -16.20
C TYR A 77 -2.30 -2.20 -17.51
N PRO A 78 -2.90 -3.37 -17.75
CA PRO A 78 -3.71 -3.60 -18.93
C PRO A 78 -4.85 -2.56 -19.04
N PRO A 79 -5.10 -1.99 -20.23
CA PRO A 79 -6.19 -1.05 -20.43
C PRO A 79 -7.54 -1.66 -20.03
N GLY A 80 -8.36 -0.85 -19.34
CA GLY A 80 -9.67 -1.28 -18.86
C GLY A 80 -9.67 -2.00 -17.51
N SER A 81 -8.52 -2.50 -17.03
CA SER A 81 -8.42 -3.13 -15.71
C SER A 81 -8.74 -2.16 -14.55
N LEU A 82 -9.17 -2.69 -13.41
CA LEU A 82 -9.37 -1.89 -12.19
C LEU A 82 -8.07 -1.20 -11.78
N LYS A 83 -6.93 -1.91 -11.83
CA LYS A 83 -5.61 -1.31 -11.55
C LYS A 83 -5.33 -0.09 -12.42
N ALA A 84 -5.60 -0.17 -13.74
CA ALA A 84 -5.38 0.96 -14.65
C ALA A 84 -6.30 2.14 -14.32
N ARG A 85 -7.61 1.90 -14.27
CA ARG A 85 -8.63 2.93 -14.02
C ARG A 85 -8.45 3.63 -12.68
N LEU A 86 -8.33 2.84 -11.61
CA LEU A 86 -8.22 3.35 -10.25
C LEU A 86 -6.85 3.99 -9.98
N CYS A 87 -5.77 3.54 -10.66
CA CYS A 87 -4.47 4.19 -10.55
C CYS A 87 -4.47 5.58 -11.20
N VAL A 88 -4.99 5.70 -12.41
CA VAL A 88 -5.03 7.01 -13.13
C VAL A 88 -5.95 8.00 -12.41
N ALA A 89 -7.11 7.56 -11.95
CA ALA A 89 -8.01 8.39 -11.15
C ALA A 89 -7.36 8.78 -9.82
N GLY A 90 -6.83 7.79 -9.09
CA GLY A 90 -6.19 7.98 -7.78
C GLY A 90 -4.96 8.87 -7.84
N ASN A 91 -4.17 8.82 -8.94
CA ASN A 91 -3.03 9.73 -9.14
C ASN A 91 -3.47 11.20 -9.07
N ARG A 92 -4.53 11.59 -9.78
CA ARG A 92 -5.05 12.96 -9.76
C ARG A 92 -5.59 13.31 -8.38
N MET A 93 -6.44 12.44 -7.82
CA MET A 93 -7.06 12.65 -6.51
C MET A 93 -6.01 12.81 -5.41
N LEU A 94 -4.92 12.02 -5.42
CA LEU A 94 -3.87 12.11 -4.41
C LEU A 94 -3.13 13.45 -4.45
N TYR A 95 -2.76 13.96 -5.62
CA TYR A 95 -2.09 15.26 -5.71
C TYR A 95 -2.98 16.39 -5.17
N GLU A 96 -4.26 16.39 -5.53
CA GLU A 96 -5.24 17.38 -5.03
C GLU A 96 -5.44 17.24 -3.52
N PHE A 97 -5.59 16.01 -3.04
CA PHE A 97 -5.76 15.70 -1.62
C PHE A 97 -4.54 16.11 -0.79
N CYS A 98 -3.35 15.78 -1.27
CA CYS A 98 -2.11 16.11 -0.58
C CYS A 98 -1.88 17.63 -0.51
N ALA A 99 -2.17 18.36 -1.58
CA ALA A 99 -2.07 19.81 -1.58
C ALA A 99 -3.08 20.45 -0.62
N THR A 100 -4.33 19.95 -0.59
CA THR A 100 -5.40 20.47 0.28
C THR A 100 -5.12 20.21 1.77
N HIS A 101 -4.51 19.07 2.10
CA HIS A 101 -4.31 18.63 3.48
C HIS A 101 -2.86 18.74 3.97
N ASN A 102 -1.99 19.42 3.21
CA ASN A 102 -0.57 19.63 3.54
C ASN A 102 0.18 18.31 3.80
N ILE A 103 -0.15 17.25 3.06
CA ILE A 103 0.57 15.98 3.10
C ILE A 103 1.84 16.12 2.27
N LEU A 104 2.97 15.74 2.85
CA LEU A 104 4.26 15.84 2.18
C LEU A 104 4.30 14.95 0.93
N HIS A 105 4.50 15.57 -0.22
CA HIS A 105 4.56 14.90 -1.52
C HIS A 105 5.40 15.70 -2.51
N ARG A 106 5.84 15.04 -3.59
CA ARG A 106 6.58 15.70 -4.67
C ARG A 106 6.23 15.06 -6.02
N LYS A 107 5.79 15.86 -6.98
CA LYS A 107 5.56 15.44 -8.36
C LYS A 107 6.87 15.56 -9.14
N CYS A 108 7.75 14.58 -8.99
CA CYS A 108 9.10 14.61 -9.53
C CYS A 108 9.24 13.95 -10.91
N GLY A 109 8.23 13.23 -11.38
CA GLY A 109 8.33 12.40 -12.57
C GLY A 109 9.16 11.14 -12.36
N LYS A 110 9.26 10.31 -13.39
CA LYS A 110 10.21 9.20 -13.47
C LYS A 110 10.73 9.01 -14.88
N LEU A 111 11.87 8.33 -14.98
CA LEU A 111 12.43 7.79 -16.21
C LEU A 111 12.29 6.27 -16.21
N VAL A 112 11.74 5.68 -17.26
CA VAL A 112 11.87 4.23 -17.54
C VAL A 112 12.90 4.11 -18.63
N VAL A 113 14.05 3.52 -18.34
CA VAL A 113 15.23 3.58 -19.21
C VAL A 113 15.40 2.35 -20.11
N GLY A 114 16.06 2.54 -21.25
CA GLY A 114 16.42 1.49 -22.19
C GLY A 114 17.80 1.72 -22.79
N HIS A 115 18.45 0.62 -23.26
CA HIS A 115 19.83 0.60 -23.68
C HIS A 115 20.03 0.26 -25.16
N ASP A 116 19.08 -0.44 -25.79
CA ASP A 116 19.15 -0.94 -27.16
C ASP A 116 17.81 -0.76 -27.91
N GLU A 117 17.83 -1.01 -29.23
CA GLU A 117 16.66 -0.82 -30.11
C GLU A 117 15.45 -1.68 -29.71
N LYS A 118 15.68 -2.91 -29.18
CA LYS A 118 14.62 -3.77 -28.70
C LYS A 118 13.92 -3.15 -27.51
N GLN A 119 14.68 -2.63 -26.55
CA GLN A 119 14.15 -1.96 -25.37
C GLN A 119 13.49 -0.62 -25.74
N GLN A 120 13.93 0.04 -26.82
CA GLN A 120 13.22 1.22 -27.35
C GLN A 120 11.80 0.86 -27.79
N ALA A 121 11.63 -0.20 -28.57
CA ALA A 121 10.32 -0.66 -28.99
C ALA A 121 9.43 -1.07 -27.81
N GLU A 122 10.00 -1.68 -26.77
CA GLU A 122 9.28 -2.02 -25.53
C GLU A 122 8.83 -0.74 -24.77
N LEU A 123 9.65 0.31 -24.72
CA LEU A 123 9.28 1.60 -24.13
C LEU A 123 8.19 2.32 -24.94
N GLU A 124 8.24 2.25 -26.27
CA GLU A 124 7.19 2.79 -27.13
C GLU A 124 5.85 2.07 -26.94
N HIS A 125 5.90 0.73 -26.78
CA HIS A 125 4.74 -0.07 -26.43
C HIS A 125 4.19 0.32 -25.05
N LEU A 126 5.05 0.50 -24.05
CA LEU A 126 4.67 0.96 -22.71
C LEU A 126 4.04 2.36 -22.75
N ALA A 127 4.57 3.26 -23.59
CA ALA A 127 3.99 4.57 -23.79
C ALA A 127 2.61 4.51 -24.46
N ALA A 128 2.42 3.60 -25.41
CA ALA A 128 1.12 3.36 -26.06
C ALA A 128 0.09 2.81 -25.04
N ASN A 129 0.50 1.85 -24.20
CA ASN A 129 -0.32 1.34 -23.10
C ASN A 129 -0.72 2.45 -22.12
N GLY A 130 0.23 3.29 -21.72
CA GLY A 130 -0.04 4.41 -20.84
C GLY A 130 -1.02 5.43 -21.46
N ARG A 131 -0.91 5.71 -22.77
CA ARG A 131 -1.88 6.58 -23.47
C ARG A 131 -3.27 5.97 -23.48
N ALA A 132 -3.37 4.66 -23.72
CA ALA A 132 -4.66 3.94 -23.69
C ALA A 132 -5.30 4.00 -22.27
N ASN A 133 -4.50 4.06 -21.22
CA ASN A 133 -4.96 4.26 -19.84
C ASN A 133 -5.29 5.73 -19.49
N GLY A 134 -5.05 6.68 -20.42
CA GLY A 134 -5.30 8.11 -20.19
C GLY A 134 -4.16 8.83 -19.44
N VAL A 135 -2.95 8.25 -19.41
CA VAL A 135 -1.76 8.92 -18.87
C VAL A 135 -1.26 9.97 -19.88
N VAL A 136 -1.13 11.21 -19.45
CA VAL A 136 -0.75 12.34 -20.31
C VAL A 136 0.69 12.81 -20.06
N GLY A 137 1.27 13.52 -21.04
CA GLY A 137 2.57 14.18 -20.93
C GLY A 137 3.79 13.27 -21.04
N MET A 138 3.60 11.98 -21.34
CA MET A 138 4.71 11.04 -21.58
C MET A 138 5.43 11.37 -22.89
N ARG A 139 6.76 11.25 -22.88
CA ARG A 139 7.59 11.42 -24.07
C ARG A 139 8.82 10.53 -24.04
N MET A 140 9.26 10.09 -25.21
CA MET A 140 10.58 9.48 -25.37
C MET A 140 11.63 10.59 -25.31
N VAL A 141 12.72 10.33 -24.62
CA VAL A 141 13.87 11.22 -24.49
C VAL A 141 15.16 10.47 -24.82
N ASP A 142 16.13 11.18 -25.38
CA ASP A 142 17.42 10.64 -25.75
C ASP A 142 18.43 10.61 -24.60
N ARG A 143 19.61 10.05 -24.85
CA ARG A 143 20.72 9.98 -23.90
C ARG A 143 21.10 11.35 -23.33
N ALA A 144 21.09 12.39 -24.15
CA ALA A 144 21.50 13.73 -23.70
C ALA A 144 20.50 14.27 -22.66
N ALA A 145 19.20 14.09 -22.91
CA ALA A 145 18.14 14.47 -21.98
C ALA A 145 18.15 13.61 -20.70
N VAL A 146 18.45 12.30 -20.82
CA VAL A 146 18.62 11.43 -19.63
C VAL A 146 19.78 11.95 -18.76
N ARG A 147 20.96 12.16 -19.37
CA ARG A 147 22.14 12.64 -18.65
C ARG A 147 21.99 14.02 -18.04
N ALA A 148 21.25 14.88 -18.67
CA ALA A 148 20.95 16.21 -18.11
C ALA A 148 20.15 16.13 -16.80
N ARG A 149 19.31 15.09 -16.62
CA ARG A 149 18.49 14.88 -15.42
C ARG A 149 19.13 13.95 -14.40
N GLU A 150 19.76 12.90 -14.91
CA GLU A 150 20.38 11.80 -14.12
C GLU A 150 21.80 11.54 -14.66
N PRO A 151 22.80 12.36 -14.26
CA PRO A 151 24.14 12.32 -14.83
C PRO A 151 24.86 10.99 -14.72
N TYR A 152 24.53 10.19 -13.68
CA TYR A 152 25.18 8.93 -13.37
C TYR A 152 24.43 7.70 -13.90
N ILE A 153 23.26 7.89 -14.50
CA ILE A 153 22.48 6.80 -15.08
C ILE A 153 23.00 6.46 -16.47
N ASP A 154 23.27 5.18 -16.71
CA ASP A 154 23.55 4.69 -18.06
C ASP A 154 22.23 4.32 -18.76
N ALA A 155 21.93 5.02 -19.84
CA ALA A 155 20.79 4.74 -20.71
C ALA A 155 21.01 5.36 -22.08
N ALA A 156 20.53 4.69 -23.13
CA ALA A 156 20.53 5.25 -24.50
C ALA A 156 19.35 6.19 -24.70
N PHE A 157 18.22 5.90 -24.08
CA PHE A 157 16.98 6.67 -24.12
C PHE A 157 16.10 6.32 -22.90
N ALA A 158 15.03 7.05 -22.71
CA ALA A 158 14.04 6.75 -21.70
C ALA A 158 12.62 7.18 -22.09
N LEU A 159 11.63 6.55 -21.50
CA LEU A 159 10.27 7.08 -21.41
C LEU A 159 10.17 7.96 -20.17
N GLU A 160 10.00 9.26 -20.37
CA GLU A 160 9.70 10.21 -19.31
C GLU A 160 8.22 10.17 -18.96
N VAL A 161 7.90 10.07 -17.66
CA VAL A 161 6.52 9.99 -17.14
C VAL A 161 6.33 11.03 -16.04
N PRO A 162 5.92 12.27 -16.41
CA PRO A 162 5.89 13.41 -15.49
C PRO A 162 4.79 13.35 -14.42
N SER A 163 3.76 12.52 -14.59
CA SER A 163 2.69 12.36 -13.61
C SER A 163 3.06 11.49 -12.41
N THR A 164 4.21 10.81 -12.43
CA THR A 164 4.73 10.03 -11.31
C THR A 164 5.27 10.95 -10.22
N GLY A 165 5.17 10.55 -8.96
CA GLY A 165 5.75 11.28 -7.84
C GLY A 165 5.94 10.40 -6.62
N ILE A 166 6.18 11.03 -5.48
CA ILE A 166 6.38 10.41 -4.18
C ILE A 166 5.54 11.09 -3.10
N ILE A 167 5.15 10.33 -2.08
CA ILE A 167 4.26 10.77 -1.00
C ILE A 167 4.72 10.18 0.33
N SER A 168 4.48 10.90 1.42
CA SER A 168 4.51 10.34 2.76
C SER A 168 3.25 9.48 2.98
N ALA A 169 3.40 8.17 2.86
CA ALA A 169 2.30 7.23 3.09
C ALA A 169 1.80 7.29 4.54
N GLU A 170 2.69 7.54 5.49
CA GLU A 170 2.35 7.66 6.90
C GLU A 170 1.46 8.88 7.16
N ASP A 171 1.81 10.05 6.61
CA ASP A 171 1.02 11.28 6.76
C ASP A 171 -0.34 11.16 6.08
N LEU A 172 -0.39 10.48 4.91
CA LEU A 172 -1.66 10.16 4.25
C LEU A 172 -2.57 9.34 5.15
N ILE A 173 -2.07 8.25 5.72
CA ILE A 173 -2.85 7.36 6.58
C ILE A 173 -3.33 8.10 7.84
N LYS A 174 -2.45 8.83 8.52
CA LYS A 174 -2.81 9.64 9.70
C LYS A 174 -3.89 10.66 9.37
N THR A 175 -3.79 11.33 8.24
CA THR A 175 -4.78 12.32 7.79
C THR A 175 -6.12 11.66 7.51
N LEU A 176 -6.15 10.54 6.79
CA LEU A 176 -7.37 9.80 6.47
C LEU A 176 -8.05 9.28 7.74
N ALA A 177 -7.29 8.67 8.66
CA ALA A 177 -7.81 8.17 9.93
C ALA A 177 -8.39 9.30 10.79
N ARG A 178 -7.67 10.42 10.95
CA ARG A 178 -8.15 11.60 11.66
C ARG A 178 -9.46 12.11 11.06
N MET A 179 -9.54 12.25 9.74
CA MET A 179 -10.75 12.72 9.05
C MET A 179 -11.93 11.76 9.23
N ALA A 180 -11.69 10.44 9.24
CA ALA A 180 -12.73 9.46 9.53
C ALA A 180 -13.28 9.64 10.96
N THR A 181 -12.42 9.83 11.95
CA THR A 181 -12.81 10.10 13.34
C THR A 181 -13.60 11.42 13.45
N GLU A 182 -13.14 12.49 12.79
CA GLU A 182 -13.84 13.79 12.77
C GLU A 182 -15.25 13.69 12.14
N GLN A 183 -15.47 12.67 11.30
CA GLN A 183 -16.78 12.36 10.68
C GLN A 183 -17.61 11.35 11.49
N GLY A 184 -17.16 10.98 12.68
CA GLY A 184 -17.89 10.10 13.60
C GLY A 184 -17.58 8.61 13.47
N ALA A 185 -16.55 8.21 12.72
CA ALA A 185 -16.12 6.80 12.71
C ALA A 185 -15.42 6.41 14.02
N SER A 186 -15.68 5.21 14.50
CA SER A 186 -14.97 4.56 15.61
C SER A 186 -13.80 3.76 15.06
N LEU A 187 -12.58 4.11 15.48
CA LEU A 187 -11.35 3.50 14.99
C LEU A 187 -10.71 2.66 16.11
N LEU A 188 -10.66 1.34 15.92
CA LEU A 188 -10.13 0.39 16.88
C LEU A 188 -8.77 -0.14 16.40
N THR A 189 -7.75 -0.04 17.23
CA THR A 189 -6.45 -0.68 17.03
C THR A 189 -6.26 -1.79 18.06
N ARG A 190 -5.34 -2.75 17.82
CA ARG A 190 -5.15 -3.96 18.65
C ARG A 190 -6.42 -4.82 18.74
N ALA A 191 -7.30 -4.70 17.74
CA ALA A 191 -8.55 -5.43 17.65
C ALA A 191 -8.50 -6.35 16.42
N ARG A 192 -8.47 -7.65 16.64
CA ARG A 192 -8.36 -8.66 15.58
C ARG A 192 -9.70 -9.35 15.36
N VAL A 193 -10.19 -9.33 14.13
CA VAL A 193 -11.35 -10.13 13.71
C VAL A 193 -10.96 -11.60 13.71
N VAL A 194 -11.75 -12.43 14.38
CA VAL A 194 -11.53 -13.87 14.52
C VAL A 194 -12.63 -14.73 13.96
N ARG A 195 -13.82 -14.16 13.78
CA ARG A 195 -14.97 -14.86 13.19
C ARG A 195 -15.92 -13.89 12.53
N LEU A 196 -16.53 -14.33 11.43
CA LEU A 196 -17.61 -13.66 10.72
C LEU A 196 -18.75 -14.65 10.57
N ASP A 197 -19.90 -14.37 11.17
CA ASP A 197 -21.09 -15.19 11.08
C ASP A 197 -22.18 -14.48 10.25
N PRO A 198 -22.43 -14.92 9.00
CA PRO A 198 -23.50 -14.36 8.18
C PRO A 198 -24.88 -14.57 8.80
N ARG A 199 -25.72 -13.53 8.70
CA ARG A 199 -27.13 -13.53 9.10
C ARG A 199 -28.02 -13.12 7.94
N ALA A 200 -29.33 -13.08 8.13
CA ALA A 200 -30.28 -12.75 7.07
C ALA A 200 -30.07 -11.33 6.48
N ASP A 201 -29.77 -10.36 7.32
CA ASP A 201 -29.65 -8.93 6.98
C ASP A 201 -28.39 -8.24 7.51
N SER A 202 -27.42 -9.03 8.00
CA SER A 202 -26.21 -8.54 8.65
C SER A 202 -25.11 -9.60 8.67
N VAL A 203 -23.96 -9.23 9.23
CA VAL A 203 -22.85 -10.13 9.57
C VAL A 203 -22.43 -9.85 11.01
N ALA A 204 -22.40 -10.88 11.85
CA ALA A 204 -21.83 -10.75 13.20
C ALA A 204 -20.30 -10.84 13.10
N VAL A 205 -19.62 -9.77 13.52
CA VAL A 205 -18.17 -9.62 13.48
C VAL A 205 -17.63 -9.81 14.90
N THR A 206 -16.94 -10.93 15.16
CA THR A 206 -16.35 -11.20 16.46
C THR A 206 -14.90 -10.74 16.49
N LEU A 207 -14.57 -9.93 17.47
CA LEU A 207 -13.26 -9.31 17.70
C LEU A 207 -12.61 -9.87 18.96
N ILE A 208 -11.29 -9.92 18.97
CA ILE A 208 -10.47 -10.09 20.17
C ILE A 208 -9.61 -8.84 20.33
N GLU A 209 -9.71 -8.18 21.49
CA GLU A 209 -8.89 -7.02 21.83
C GLU A 209 -7.65 -7.42 22.67
N GLY A 210 -6.55 -6.64 22.49
CA GLY A 210 -5.34 -6.71 23.29
C GLY A 210 -4.20 -7.54 22.73
N ASP A 211 -2.99 -7.25 23.25
CA ASP A 211 -1.75 -7.99 23.00
C ASP A 211 -1.58 -9.10 24.04
N ASN A 212 -1.00 -10.22 23.65
CA ASN A 212 -0.84 -11.43 24.48
C ASN A 212 0.27 -11.34 25.55
N GLU A 213 0.83 -10.20 25.87
CA GLU A 213 2.02 -10.15 26.73
C GLU A 213 1.77 -10.55 28.19
N ASP A 214 0.51 -10.47 28.68
CA ASP A 214 0.20 -10.69 30.10
C ASP A 214 -0.65 -11.95 30.42
N GLY A 215 -0.93 -12.83 29.46
CA GLY A 215 -1.71 -14.07 29.72
C GLY A 215 -3.16 -13.83 30.20
N ALA A 216 -3.68 -12.62 30.09
CA ALA A 216 -5.05 -12.27 30.45
C ALA A 216 -6.05 -12.96 29.53
N GLN A 217 -7.16 -13.40 30.10
CA GLN A 217 -8.27 -13.98 29.36
C GLN A 217 -8.84 -12.91 28.42
N ARG A 218 -8.77 -13.17 27.10
CA ARG A 218 -9.25 -12.25 26.06
C ARG A 218 -10.77 -12.17 26.12
N SER A 219 -11.31 -10.97 26.18
CA SER A 219 -12.73 -10.76 25.94
C SER A 219 -13.00 -10.84 24.44
N GLU A 220 -13.94 -11.68 24.03
CA GLU A 220 -14.51 -11.62 22.70
C GLU A 220 -15.67 -10.62 22.73
N GLU A 221 -15.63 -9.69 21.76
CA GLU A 221 -16.73 -8.75 21.53
C GLU A 221 -17.32 -8.99 20.17
N THR A 222 -18.64 -8.83 20.03
CA THR A 222 -19.31 -9.04 18.74
C THR A 222 -20.09 -7.79 18.35
N ILE A 223 -19.84 -7.34 17.12
CA ILE A 223 -20.54 -6.20 16.48
C ILE A 223 -21.39 -6.76 15.34
N GLU A 224 -22.68 -6.50 15.34
CA GLU A 224 -23.58 -6.85 14.25
C GLU A 224 -23.57 -5.75 13.18
N ALA A 225 -23.00 -6.03 12.01
CA ALA A 225 -22.78 -5.09 10.93
C ALA A 225 -23.76 -5.32 9.77
N ARG A 226 -24.45 -4.28 9.31
CA ARG A 226 -25.27 -4.33 8.08
C ARG A 226 -24.42 -4.48 6.83
N CYS A 227 -23.18 -3.99 6.86
CA CYS A 227 -22.23 -4.14 5.78
C CYS A 227 -20.82 -4.36 6.37
N VAL A 228 -20.14 -5.40 5.90
CA VAL A 228 -18.72 -5.65 6.22
C VAL A 228 -17.88 -5.35 4.99
N ILE A 229 -16.77 -4.60 5.17
CA ILE A 229 -15.83 -4.28 4.08
C ILE A 229 -14.46 -4.85 4.41
N ASN A 230 -14.03 -5.85 3.66
CA ASN A 230 -12.74 -6.51 3.82
C ASN A 230 -11.62 -5.69 3.17
N CYS A 231 -10.86 -4.94 3.97
CA CYS A 231 -9.66 -4.20 3.59
C CYS A 231 -8.38 -4.79 4.22
N ALA A 232 -8.36 -6.09 4.56
CA ALA A 232 -7.32 -6.73 5.36
C ALA A 232 -5.99 -6.96 4.62
N GLY A 233 -5.84 -6.48 3.39
CA GLY A 233 -4.57 -6.50 2.66
C GLY A 233 -4.02 -7.92 2.49
N LEU A 234 -2.88 -8.24 3.09
CA LEU A 234 -2.27 -9.58 3.05
C LEU A 234 -3.16 -10.70 3.61
N TYR A 235 -4.10 -10.37 4.48
CA TYR A 235 -4.99 -11.33 5.14
C TYR A 235 -6.42 -11.32 4.55
N ALA A 236 -6.64 -10.63 3.42
CA ALA A 236 -7.97 -10.47 2.86
C ALA A 236 -8.60 -11.79 2.39
N ASP A 237 -7.81 -12.76 1.93
CA ASP A 237 -8.27 -14.11 1.60
C ASP A 237 -8.71 -14.91 2.83
N GLU A 238 -8.07 -14.72 3.98
CA GLU A 238 -8.45 -15.37 5.24
C GLU A 238 -9.77 -14.79 5.78
N ILE A 239 -9.95 -13.47 5.70
CA ILE A 239 -11.21 -12.82 6.04
C ILE A 239 -12.34 -13.27 5.10
N ALA A 240 -12.08 -13.38 3.80
CA ALA A 240 -13.05 -13.91 2.84
C ALA A 240 -13.42 -15.38 3.15
N ALA A 241 -12.44 -16.20 3.53
CA ALA A 241 -12.64 -17.60 3.93
C ALA A 241 -13.55 -17.75 5.15
N MET A 242 -13.56 -16.79 6.10
CA MET A 242 -14.50 -16.77 7.23
C MET A 242 -15.97 -16.66 6.79
N LEU A 243 -16.21 -16.12 5.59
CA LEU A 243 -17.53 -16.04 4.94
C LEU A 243 -17.81 -17.22 3.98
N GLY A 244 -16.94 -18.25 3.98
CA GLY A 244 -17.02 -19.38 3.07
C GLY A 244 -16.56 -19.07 1.64
N ASN A 245 -15.96 -17.90 1.39
CA ASN A 245 -15.44 -17.53 0.08
C ASN A 245 -13.96 -17.92 -0.04
N HIS A 246 -13.68 -18.97 -0.82
CA HIS A 246 -12.34 -19.53 -1.06
C HIS A 246 -11.88 -19.32 -2.52
N GLN A 247 -12.49 -18.40 -3.26
CA GLN A 247 -12.20 -18.19 -4.69
C GLN A 247 -10.80 -17.64 -4.93
N HIS A 248 -10.26 -16.87 -3.99
CA HIS A 248 -8.98 -16.20 -4.11
C HIS A 248 -8.01 -16.63 -3.01
N ARG A 249 -6.74 -16.76 -3.39
CA ARG A 249 -5.64 -17.00 -2.47
C ARG A 249 -4.57 -15.94 -2.67
N ILE A 250 -4.07 -15.39 -1.57
CA ILE A 250 -2.96 -14.44 -1.58
C ILE A 250 -1.65 -15.19 -1.43
N TYR A 251 -0.74 -14.93 -2.36
CA TYR A 251 0.63 -15.41 -2.36
C TYR A 251 1.55 -14.26 -1.95
N PRO A 252 2.14 -14.32 -0.75
CA PRO A 252 2.97 -13.22 -0.25
C PRO A 252 4.28 -13.14 -1.05
N VAL A 253 4.55 -11.94 -1.60
CA VAL A 253 5.80 -11.65 -2.33
C VAL A 253 6.54 -10.55 -1.61
N ARG A 254 7.68 -10.91 -0.98
CA ARG A 254 8.54 -9.97 -0.28
C ARG A 254 9.33 -9.13 -1.28
N GLY A 255 9.33 -7.84 -1.04
CA GLY A 255 10.15 -6.86 -1.73
C GLY A 255 11.12 -6.23 -0.74
N GLU A 256 12.40 -6.48 -0.93
CA GLU A 256 13.45 -5.98 -0.06
C GLU A 256 14.11 -4.75 -0.67
N TYR A 257 14.57 -3.86 0.19
CA TYR A 257 15.25 -2.63 -0.19
C TYR A 257 16.63 -2.54 0.46
N CYS A 258 17.57 -1.99 -0.31
CA CYS A 258 18.74 -1.31 0.21
C CYS A 258 18.53 0.20 0.09
N GLU A 259 19.36 0.95 0.78
CA GLU A 259 19.45 2.41 0.67
C GLU A 259 20.88 2.79 0.35
N LEU A 260 21.09 3.78 -0.54
CA LEU A 260 22.40 4.38 -0.75
C LEU A 260 22.87 5.06 0.55
N VAL A 261 24.12 4.86 0.91
CA VAL A 261 24.74 5.65 1.99
C VAL A 261 24.58 7.16 1.69
N ARG A 262 24.33 7.96 2.71
CA ARG A 262 23.95 9.37 2.54
C ARG A 262 24.95 10.16 1.67
N ALA A 263 26.21 9.85 1.76
CA ALA A 263 27.27 10.49 0.96
C ALA A 263 27.13 10.24 -0.55
N LYS A 264 26.38 9.22 -0.97
CA LYS A 264 26.15 8.83 -2.36
C LYS A 264 24.74 9.18 -2.87
N SER A 265 23.87 9.77 -2.05
CA SER A 265 22.49 10.10 -2.45
C SER A 265 22.42 11.09 -3.63
N TYR A 266 23.50 11.83 -3.91
CA TYR A 266 23.61 12.72 -5.07
C TYR A 266 23.62 12.00 -6.42
N LEU A 267 23.90 10.69 -6.43
CA LEU A 267 23.94 9.91 -7.67
C LEU A 267 22.58 9.81 -8.37
N ILE A 268 21.47 10.01 -7.64
CA ILE A 268 20.11 9.89 -8.15
C ILE A 268 19.31 11.13 -7.78
N ASN A 269 18.72 11.77 -8.77
CA ASN A 269 17.92 12.99 -8.59
C ASN A 269 16.43 12.69 -8.42
N ASN A 270 15.90 11.68 -9.14
CA ASN A 270 14.46 11.38 -9.20
C ASN A 270 14.18 9.88 -9.08
N LEU A 271 13.26 9.38 -9.89
CA LEU A 271 12.92 7.96 -9.96
C LEU A 271 13.42 7.40 -11.29
N VAL A 272 14.24 6.35 -11.22
CA VAL A 272 14.79 5.67 -12.40
C VAL A 272 14.44 4.18 -12.35
N TYR A 273 13.74 3.72 -13.35
CA TYR A 273 13.21 2.37 -13.45
C TYR A 273 13.78 1.66 -14.67
N PRO A 274 14.12 0.37 -14.60
CA PRO A 274 14.33 -0.43 -15.80
C PRO A 274 12.99 -0.71 -16.48
N LEU A 275 13.02 -1.32 -17.65
CA LEU A 275 11.84 -1.97 -18.22
C LEU A 275 11.34 -3.08 -17.28
N PRO A 276 10.01 -3.26 -17.16
CA PRO A 276 9.46 -4.36 -16.38
C PRO A 276 9.94 -5.71 -16.88
N HIS A 277 10.10 -6.68 -15.97
CA HIS A 277 10.35 -8.06 -16.36
C HIS A 277 9.18 -8.64 -17.14
N ALA A 278 9.46 -9.45 -18.16
CA ALA A 278 8.46 -10.06 -19.03
C ALA A 278 7.47 -10.99 -18.30
N ASP A 279 7.86 -11.51 -17.13
CA ASP A 279 7.01 -12.37 -16.29
C ASP A 279 5.90 -11.60 -15.53
N GLY A 280 5.96 -10.26 -15.52
CA GLY A 280 4.98 -9.41 -14.80
C GLY A 280 5.08 -9.50 -13.28
N LEU A 281 6.06 -10.22 -12.73
CA LEU A 281 6.20 -10.38 -11.28
C LEU A 281 6.60 -9.07 -10.60
N SER A 282 7.50 -8.31 -11.23
CA SER A 282 7.98 -7.03 -10.70
C SER A 282 8.38 -6.04 -11.79
N LEU A 283 8.56 -4.78 -11.39
CA LEU A 283 9.12 -3.73 -12.25
C LEU A 283 10.66 -3.74 -12.28
N GLY A 284 11.31 -4.75 -11.70
CA GLY A 284 12.74 -4.81 -11.50
C GLY A 284 13.22 -3.95 -10.31
N VAL A 285 14.51 -4.11 -9.95
CA VAL A 285 15.14 -3.22 -8.97
C VAL A 285 15.30 -1.85 -9.60
N HIS A 286 14.76 -0.85 -8.96
CA HIS A 286 14.78 0.54 -9.43
C HIS A 286 15.34 1.48 -8.36
N LEU A 287 15.60 2.71 -8.72
CA LEU A 287 16.19 3.73 -7.87
C LEU A 287 15.12 4.77 -7.57
N THR A 288 14.88 5.01 -6.29
CA THR A 288 13.81 5.91 -5.84
C THR A 288 14.37 6.92 -4.85
N ARG A 289 14.50 8.18 -5.27
CA ARG A 289 14.79 9.26 -4.33
C ARG A 289 13.56 9.54 -3.47
N THR A 290 13.73 9.48 -2.15
CA THR A 290 12.65 9.68 -1.19
C THR A 290 12.39 11.17 -0.90
N LEU A 291 11.35 11.45 -0.12
CA LEU A 291 11.05 12.80 0.36
C LEU A 291 12.11 13.35 1.34
N TRP A 292 12.90 12.46 1.94
CA TRP A 292 13.98 12.79 2.89
C TRP A 292 15.37 12.82 2.24
N ASP A 293 15.40 12.86 0.90
CA ASP A 293 16.63 12.90 0.10
C ASP A 293 17.55 11.70 0.29
N THR A 294 17.03 10.58 0.76
CA THR A 294 17.68 9.27 0.66
C THR A 294 17.32 8.58 -0.66
N VAL A 295 18.03 7.54 -1.03
CA VAL A 295 17.76 6.80 -2.27
C VAL A 295 17.60 5.32 -1.97
N LEU A 296 16.41 4.79 -2.23
CA LEU A 296 16.12 3.37 -2.15
C LEU A 296 16.56 2.67 -3.44
N VAL A 297 17.18 1.50 -3.28
CA VAL A 297 17.55 0.55 -4.33
C VAL A 297 16.70 -0.70 -4.12
N GLY A 298 15.78 -0.96 -5.01
CA GLY A 298 14.79 -2.02 -4.84
C GLY A 298 13.41 -1.59 -5.35
N PRO A 299 12.37 -2.37 -5.07
CA PRO A 299 12.40 -3.60 -4.30
C PRO A 299 12.75 -4.84 -5.14
N THR A 300 13.13 -5.90 -4.46
CA THR A 300 13.15 -7.25 -5.05
C THR A 300 11.74 -7.83 -5.13
N ALA A 301 11.60 -9.08 -5.58
CA ALA A 301 10.30 -9.75 -5.64
C ALA A 301 10.52 -11.26 -5.48
N ASP A 302 10.40 -11.72 -4.25
CA ASP A 302 10.64 -13.12 -3.89
C ASP A 302 9.44 -13.66 -3.12
N TYR A 303 8.89 -14.81 -3.56
CA TYR A 303 7.81 -15.47 -2.83
C TYR A 303 8.32 -15.97 -1.47
N VAL A 304 7.52 -15.73 -0.44
CA VAL A 304 7.78 -16.21 0.92
C VAL A 304 6.62 -17.06 1.40
N ALA A 305 6.90 -17.95 2.37
CA ALA A 305 5.86 -18.85 2.88
C ALA A 305 4.86 -18.12 3.80
N GLU A 306 5.39 -17.19 4.61
CA GLU A 306 4.61 -16.54 5.66
C GLU A 306 4.29 -15.08 5.30
N LYS A 307 3.08 -14.64 5.58
CA LYS A 307 2.59 -13.27 5.32
C LYS A 307 3.24 -12.20 6.20
N ASN A 308 3.98 -12.61 7.23
CA ASN A 308 4.70 -11.75 8.17
C ASN A 308 6.22 -11.93 8.16
N ASP A 309 6.76 -12.66 7.18
CA ASP A 309 8.22 -12.88 7.06
C ASP A 309 8.91 -11.69 6.37
N TYR A 310 9.16 -10.64 7.15
CA TYR A 310 9.83 -9.44 6.66
C TYR A 310 11.37 -9.54 6.67
N GLU A 311 11.96 -10.35 7.57
CA GLU A 311 13.39 -10.24 7.88
C GLU A 311 14.18 -11.56 7.70
N ARG A 312 13.51 -12.72 7.58
CA ARG A 312 14.21 -14.01 7.52
C ARG A 312 14.91 -14.19 6.19
N ASN A 313 16.18 -14.57 6.22
CA ASN A 313 16.99 -14.88 5.01
C ASN A 313 16.94 -13.74 3.97
N ARG A 314 17.19 -12.51 4.39
CA ARG A 314 17.28 -11.37 3.48
C ARG A 314 18.42 -11.52 2.50
N LEU A 315 18.23 -10.97 1.29
CA LEU A 315 19.25 -10.97 0.26
C LEU A 315 20.47 -10.16 0.70
N PRO A 316 21.69 -10.60 0.35
CA PRO A 316 22.90 -9.84 0.62
C PRO A 316 22.97 -8.58 -0.27
N VAL A 317 23.72 -7.58 0.19
CA VAL A 317 23.88 -6.29 -0.50
C VAL A 317 24.39 -6.45 -1.93
N GLU A 318 25.26 -7.41 -2.15
CA GLU A 318 25.87 -7.72 -3.45
C GLU A 318 24.84 -8.09 -4.52
N GLU A 319 23.72 -8.68 -4.11
CA GLU A 319 22.62 -9.00 -5.03
C GLU A 319 21.89 -7.72 -5.50
N PHE A 320 21.74 -6.73 -4.65
CA PHE A 320 21.20 -5.42 -5.05
C PHE A 320 22.16 -4.69 -5.98
N VAL A 321 23.46 -4.73 -5.70
CA VAL A 321 24.49 -4.20 -6.63
C VAL A 321 24.36 -4.85 -7.99
N ARG A 322 24.33 -6.18 -8.07
CA ARG A 322 24.22 -6.92 -9.32
C ARG A 322 22.99 -6.50 -10.14
N ARG A 323 21.84 -6.32 -9.47
CA ARG A 323 20.57 -5.94 -10.12
C ARG A 323 20.54 -4.45 -10.50
N ALA A 324 21.19 -3.58 -9.76
CA ALA A 324 21.19 -2.13 -10.01
C ALA A 324 22.27 -1.68 -11.02
N LYS A 325 23.28 -2.51 -11.31
CA LYS A 325 24.40 -2.16 -12.20
C LYS A 325 23.99 -1.78 -13.62
N SER A 326 22.89 -2.31 -14.12
CA SER A 326 22.36 -1.91 -15.43
C SER A 326 21.86 -0.46 -15.47
N LEU A 327 21.49 0.11 -14.32
CA LEU A 327 21.06 1.49 -14.18
C LEU A 327 22.22 2.39 -13.73
N LEU A 328 22.98 1.94 -12.73
CA LEU A 328 24.05 2.68 -12.08
C LEU A 328 25.34 1.82 -12.10
N PRO A 329 26.13 1.87 -13.19
CA PRO A 329 27.28 0.98 -13.38
C PRO A 329 28.36 1.06 -12.30
N GLU A 330 28.52 2.25 -11.70
CA GLU A 330 29.57 2.51 -10.70
C GLU A 330 29.18 2.14 -9.26
N ILE A 331 27.96 1.57 -9.07
CA ILE A 331 27.50 1.20 -7.71
C ILE A 331 28.32 0.02 -7.17
N GLU A 332 28.73 0.14 -5.91
CA GLU A 332 29.48 -0.87 -5.18
C GLU A 332 28.75 -1.29 -3.89
N ALA A 333 29.14 -2.43 -3.30
CA ALA A 333 28.54 -2.90 -2.06
C ALA A 333 28.72 -1.91 -0.89
N ALA A 334 29.86 -1.22 -0.84
CA ALA A 334 30.13 -0.19 0.17
C ALA A 334 29.22 1.05 0.06
N ASP A 335 28.56 1.25 -1.08
CA ASP A 335 27.62 2.36 -1.30
C ASP A 335 26.21 2.07 -0.77
N LEU A 336 25.94 0.81 -0.36
CA LEU A 336 24.63 0.35 0.05
C LEU A 336 24.59 -0.10 1.51
N GLN A 337 23.46 0.11 2.13
CA GLN A 337 23.08 -0.49 3.42
C GLN A 337 21.71 -1.14 3.32
N LEU A 338 21.49 -2.24 4.05
CA LEU A 338 20.19 -2.87 4.13
C LEU A 338 19.18 -1.89 4.73
N ALA A 339 18.05 -1.75 4.05
CA ALA A 339 16.92 -0.98 4.56
C ALA A 339 15.81 -1.93 5.04
N TYR A 340 14.57 -1.66 4.74
CA TYR A 340 13.41 -2.46 5.15
C TYR A 340 12.93 -3.39 4.04
N SER A 341 11.95 -4.21 4.37
CA SER A 341 11.18 -5.00 3.42
C SER A 341 9.67 -4.74 3.53
N GLY A 342 8.94 -5.04 2.48
CA GLY A 342 7.49 -5.06 2.44
C GLY A 342 6.98 -6.32 1.76
N ILE A 343 5.74 -6.71 2.01
CA ILE A 343 5.13 -7.91 1.42
C ILE A 343 3.92 -7.50 0.58
N ARG A 344 3.90 -7.94 -0.68
CA ARG A 344 2.81 -7.70 -1.63
C ARG A 344 1.77 -8.81 -1.53
N ALA A 345 0.49 -8.43 -1.57
CA ALA A 345 -0.64 -9.35 -1.60
C ALA A 345 -0.95 -9.80 -3.03
N LYS A 346 -0.08 -10.65 -3.63
CA LYS A 346 -0.27 -11.10 -5.01
C LYS A 346 -1.31 -12.21 -5.13
N LEU A 347 -2.05 -12.21 -6.26
CA LEU A 347 -2.99 -13.28 -6.64
C LEU A 347 -2.38 -14.27 -7.64
N VAL A 348 -1.22 -13.96 -8.19
CA VAL A 348 -0.49 -14.85 -9.13
C VAL A 348 0.36 -15.82 -8.32
N PRO A 349 0.18 -17.16 -8.47
CA PRO A 349 0.98 -18.14 -7.75
C PRO A 349 2.43 -18.21 -8.26
N PRO A 350 3.36 -18.78 -7.47
CA PRO A 350 4.73 -19.03 -7.93
C PRO A 350 4.76 -19.83 -9.23
N GLY A 351 5.68 -19.48 -10.13
CA GLY A 351 5.85 -20.16 -11.42
C GLY A 351 4.85 -19.75 -12.51
N HIS A 352 3.95 -18.83 -12.24
CA HIS A 352 3.03 -18.30 -13.24
C HIS A 352 3.40 -16.84 -13.57
N ALA A 353 3.30 -16.51 -14.85
CA ALA A 353 3.50 -15.13 -15.33
C ALA A 353 2.18 -14.36 -15.37
N GLY A 354 2.27 -13.03 -15.31
CA GLY A 354 1.16 -12.13 -15.52
C GLY A 354 0.89 -11.16 -14.37
N ILE A 355 -0.02 -10.24 -14.64
CA ILE A 355 -0.49 -9.24 -13.68
C ILE A 355 -1.95 -9.55 -13.38
N ALA A 356 -2.25 -10.00 -12.16
CA ALA A 356 -3.63 -10.11 -11.70
C ALA A 356 -4.19 -8.72 -11.41
N ASP A 357 -5.47 -8.51 -11.72
CA ASP A 357 -6.18 -7.28 -11.38
C ASP A 357 -6.57 -7.25 -9.90
N PHE A 358 -7.04 -6.11 -9.42
CA PHE A 358 -7.73 -5.99 -8.13
C PHE A 358 -9.08 -6.72 -8.17
N VAL A 359 -9.41 -7.39 -7.08
CA VAL A 359 -10.76 -7.91 -6.84
C VAL A 359 -11.45 -6.95 -5.88
N ILE A 360 -12.45 -6.23 -6.37
CA ILE A 360 -13.27 -5.29 -5.58
C ILE A 360 -14.72 -5.52 -5.98
N GLU A 361 -15.44 -6.28 -5.16
CA GLU A 361 -16.78 -6.74 -5.48
C GLU A 361 -17.59 -7.08 -4.24
N ARG A 362 -18.89 -7.21 -4.37
CA ARG A 362 -19.73 -7.81 -3.33
C ARG A 362 -19.39 -9.30 -3.22
N ASP A 363 -19.36 -9.79 -1.98
CA ASP A 363 -19.07 -11.21 -1.74
C ASP A 363 -20.13 -12.10 -2.39
N ALA A 364 -19.67 -13.17 -3.06
CA ALA A 364 -20.56 -14.07 -3.81
C ALA A 364 -21.50 -14.89 -2.91
N ASN A 365 -21.09 -15.16 -1.67
CA ASN A 365 -21.83 -15.99 -0.72
C ASN A 365 -22.64 -15.14 0.27
N VAL A 366 -22.14 -13.94 0.61
CA VAL A 366 -22.70 -13.09 1.65
C VAL A 366 -22.97 -11.69 1.10
N PRO A 367 -24.23 -11.39 0.73
CA PRO A 367 -24.57 -10.12 0.06
C PRO A 367 -24.30 -8.85 0.90
N HIS A 368 -24.12 -9.00 2.21
CA HIS A 368 -23.77 -7.95 3.16
C HIS A 368 -22.26 -7.74 3.36
N ALA A 369 -21.43 -8.32 2.48
CA ALA A 369 -19.97 -8.15 2.53
C ALA A 369 -19.43 -7.63 1.20
N ILE A 370 -18.36 -6.83 1.26
CA ILE A 370 -17.58 -6.34 0.13
C ILE A 370 -16.14 -6.83 0.29
N GLN A 371 -15.59 -7.44 -0.75
CA GLN A 371 -14.25 -7.98 -0.76
C GLN A 371 -13.29 -7.06 -1.52
N LEU A 372 -12.15 -6.72 -0.88
CA LEU A 372 -11.01 -6.06 -1.53
C LEU A 372 -9.80 -6.98 -1.42
N ILE A 373 -9.58 -7.83 -2.43
CA ILE A 373 -8.54 -8.87 -2.40
C ILE A 373 -7.48 -8.57 -3.45
N GLY A 374 -6.22 -8.86 -3.14
CA GLY A 374 -5.11 -8.62 -4.06
C GLY A 374 -4.75 -7.14 -4.24
N ILE A 375 -5.08 -6.30 -3.26
CA ILE A 375 -4.73 -4.86 -3.31
C ILE A 375 -3.24 -4.71 -2.96
N GLU A 376 -2.40 -4.91 -3.97
CA GLU A 376 -0.97 -4.62 -3.97
C GLU A 376 -0.68 -3.26 -4.65
N SER A 377 0.53 -3.05 -5.24
CA SER A 377 0.75 -1.88 -6.12
C SER A 377 -0.20 -1.93 -7.33
N PRO A 378 -0.93 -0.85 -7.61
CA PRO A 378 -0.78 0.53 -7.14
C PRO A 378 -1.75 0.96 -6.00
N GLY A 379 -2.06 0.11 -5.03
CA GLY A 379 -3.07 0.33 -4.00
C GLY A 379 -2.91 1.66 -3.22
N LEU A 380 -1.67 2.07 -2.92
CA LEU A 380 -1.41 3.37 -2.28
C LEU A 380 -1.92 4.52 -3.16
N THR A 381 -1.53 4.54 -4.43
CA THR A 381 -1.98 5.55 -5.41
C THR A 381 -3.48 5.51 -5.62
N SER A 382 -4.05 4.33 -5.68
CA SER A 382 -5.46 4.09 -5.98
C SER A 382 -6.39 4.27 -4.78
N SER A 383 -5.86 4.46 -3.56
CA SER A 383 -6.61 4.34 -2.31
C SER A 383 -7.87 5.21 -2.24
N LEU A 384 -7.80 6.46 -2.70
CA LEU A 384 -8.96 7.36 -2.72
C LEU A 384 -10.00 6.94 -3.78
N ALA A 385 -9.54 6.54 -4.96
CA ALA A 385 -10.43 6.05 -6.03
C ALA A 385 -11.07 4.69 -5.69
N ILE A 386 -10.34 3.82 -4.97
CA ILE A 386 -10.89 2.59 -4.40
C ILE A 386 -12.00 2.92 -3.40
N ALA A 387 -11.78 3.88 -2.51
CA ALA A 387 -12.77 4.28 -1.53
C ALA A 387 -14.08 4.78 -2.17
N ASP A 388 -13.98 5.61 -3.21
CA ASP A 388 -15.16 6.08 -3.96
C ASP A 388 -15.90 4.93 -4.66
N HIS A 389 -15.16 3.97 -5.22
CA HIS A 389 -15.75 2.77 -5.81
C HIS A 389 -16.50 1.90 -4.77
N VAL A 390 -15.90 1.72 -3.59
CA VAL A 390 -16.49 0.94 -2.48
C VAL A 390 -17.76 1.60 -1.94
N VAL A 391 -17.82 2.93 -1.88
CA VAL A 391 -19.04 3.65 -1.47
C VAL A 391 -20.23 3.30 -2.37
N SER A 392 -20.01 3.13 -3.67
CA SER A 392 -21.07 2.73 -4.58
C SER A 392 -21.62 1.33 -4.27
N LEU A 393 -20.72 0.37 -4.00
CA LEU A 393 -21.09 -0.98 -3.60
C LEU A 393 -21.79 -1.02 -2.23
N ALA A 394 -21.31 -0.23 -1.27
CA ALA A 394 -21.94 -0.13 0.06
C ALA A 394 -23.33 0.49 -0.02
N ALA A 395 -23.56 1.44 -0.93
CA ALA A 395 -24.87 2.03 -1.15
C ALA A 395 -25.91 1.02 -1.65
N GLU A 396 -25.50 0.05 -2.46
CA GLU A 396 -26.39 -1.03 -2.93
C GLU A 396 -26.80 -1.99 -1.79
N ILE A 397 -25.99 -2.10 -0.74
CA ILE A 397 -26.26 -2.96 0.42
C ILE A 397 -27.12 -2.24 1.46
N LEU A 398 -26.85 -0.96 1.64
CA LEU A 398 -27.46 -0.14 2.73
C LEU A 398 -28.67 0.68 2.28
N SER A 399 -29.08 0.52 1.01
CA SER A 399 -30.27 1.21 0.44
C SER A 399 -31.57 0.76 1.06
#